data_fb78a4702ffe3f10dc2053120b2bb477
#
_entry.id   fb78a4702ffe3f10dc2053120b2bb477
#
_cell.length_a   1.000
_cell.length_b   1.000
_cell.length_c   1.000
_cell.angle_alpha   90.00
_cell.angle_beta   90.00
_cell.angle_gamma   90.00
#
_symmetry.space_group_name_H-M   'P 1'
#
loop_
_entity.id
_entity.type
_entity.pdbx_description
1 polymer ?
#
loop_
_entity_poly.entity_id
_entity_poly.type
_entity_poly.pdbx_seq_one_letter_code
_entity_poly.pdbx_strand_id
1 'polypeptide(L)'
;MAKIEKEFKSRNCKLIGLSVDSVEDHHKWKKDIEETQGVKVSYPLIADENLQIAKLYNMLPSDEVNDGKRTAMTNATVRSIFLIDPDKKIRMTLTYPMTTGRNFDEIIRVLDSVQLTTKNKVATPAQWKQNDDVIIVPAVSDEEAKELFGNFKKIKPYLRYTKV
;
A
#
# COMPACT_ATOMS: atom_id res chain seq x y z
N MET A 1 -1.76 11.10 -2.82
CA MET A 1 -2.20 10.62 -1.47
C MET A 1 -3.21 11.56 -0.84
N ALA A 2 -2.88 12.82 -0.51
CA ALA A 2 -3.82 13.71 0.19
C ALA A 2 -5.19 13.82 -0.47
N LYS A 3 -5.28 13.92 -1.81
CA LYS A 3 -6.57 13.97 -2.55
C LYS A 3 -7.47 12.74 -2.34
N ILE A 4 -6.89 11.59 -2.02
CA ILE A 4 -7.60 10.32 -1.86
C ILE A 4 -7.50 9.77 -0.43
N GLU A 5 -7.14 10.61 0.55
CA GLU A 5 -7.04 10.21 1.96
C GLU A 5 -8.36 9.62 2.49
N LYS A 6 -9.49 10.14 2.03
CA LYS A 6 -10.83 9.65 2.39
C LYS A 6 -11.04 8.18 2.00
N GLU A 7 -10.47 7.73 0.86
CA GLU A 7 -10.55 6.34 0.41
C GLU A 7 -9.84 5.38 1.37
N PHE A 8 -8.69 5.80 1.90
CA PHE A 8 -7.98 5.02 2.93
C PHE A 8 -8.74 5.02 4.26
N LYS A 9 -9.26 6.17 4.65
CA LYS A 9 -10.02 6.31 5.91
C LYS A 9 -11.30 5.46 5.90
N SER A 10 -12.03 5.40 4.80
CA SER A 10 -13.23 4.56 4.66
C SER A 10 -12.92 3.06 4.78
N ARG A 11 -11.67 2.66 4.51
CA ARG A 11 -11.14 1.29 4.65
C ARG A 11 -10.43 1.04 5.97
N ASN A 12 -10.61 1.93 6.95
CA ASN A 12 -9.90 1.88 8.24
C ASN A 12 -8.38 1.77 8.08
N CYS A 13 -7.82 2.41 7.07
CA CYS A 13 -6.39 2.43 6.79
C CYS A 13 -5.81 3.82 7.10
N LYS A 14 -4.80 3.86 7.97
CA LYS A 14 -4.09 5.09 8.33
C LYS A 14 -2.94 5.32 7.36
N LEU A 15 -2.71 6.58 7.00
CA LEU A 15 -1.59 7.01 6.18
C LEU A 15 -0.47 7.55 7.07
N ILE A 16 0.76 7.21 6.74
CA ILE A 16 1.98 7.80 7.29
C ILE A 16 2.91 8.04 6.11
N GLY A 17 3.43 9.25 5.99
CA GLY A 17 4.51 9.56 5.06
C GLY A 17 5.86 9.50 5.78
N LEU A 18 6.92 9.25 5.03
CA LEU A 18 8.29 9.31 5.48
C LEU A 18 9.15 9.94 4.40
N SER A 19 9.99 10.88 4.80
CA SER A 19 11.10 11.35 3.97
C SER A 19 12.31 11.65 4.85
N VAL A 20 13.43 11.89 4.20
CA VAL A 20 14.71 12.20 4.85
C VAL A 20 14.88 13.70 5.13
N ASP A 21 13.87 14.49 4.81
CA ASP A 21 13.85 15.94 5.03
C ASP A 21 13.55 16.27 6.48
N SER A 22 13.89 17.49 6.90
CA SER A 22 13.65 17.99 8.24
C SER A 22 12.16 18.23 8.52
N VAL A 23 11.79 18.33 9.79
CA VAL A 23 10.43 18.71 10.20
C VAL A 23 10.05 20.09 9.65
N GLU A 24 11.00 21.03 9.64
CA GLU A 24 10.78 22.37 9.11
C GLU A 24 10.47 22.36 7.61
N ASP A 25 11.22 21.56 6.83
CA ASP A 25 10.98 21.42 5.40
C ASP A 25 9.64 20.71 5.13
N HIS A 26 9.23 19.73 5.95
CA HIS A 26 7.90 19.16 5.88
C HIS A 26 6.79 20.21 6.09
N HIS A 27 6.97 21.16 7.00
CA HIS A 27 6.00 22.23 7.21
C HIS A 27 5.91 23.17 6.00
N LYS A 28 7.04 23.53 5.39
CA LYS A 28 7.08 24.33 4.16
C LYS A 28 6.38 23.57 3.01
N TRP A 29 6.78 22.33 2.79
CA TRP A 29 6.23 21.48 1.74
C TRP A 29 4.71 21.25 1.87
N LYS A 30 4.18 21.10 3.08
CA LYS A 30 2.72 21.00 3.30
C LYS A 30 2.00 22.27 2.84
N LYS A 31 2.56 23.45 3.08
CA LYS A 31 1.99 24.73 2.61
C LYS A 31 2.02 24.81 1.08
N ASP A 32 3.15 24.46 0.47
CA ASP A 32 3.28 24.45 -0.98
C ASP A 32 2.27 23.50 -1.66
N ILE A 33 2.00 22.34 -1.06
CA ILE A 33 0.96 21.42 -1.55
C ILE A 33 -0.42 22.05 -1.41
N GLU A 34 -0.72 22.66 -0.29
CA GLU A 34 -2.02 23.32 -0.08
C GLU A 34 -2.23 24.45 -1.09
N GLU A 35 -1.22 25.27 -1.33
CA GLU A 35 -1.26 26.37 -2.31
C GLU A 35 -1.36 25.88 -3.76
N THR A 36 -0.55 24.88 -4.15
CA THR A 36 -0.44 24.45 -5.54
C THR A 36 -1.46 23.40 -5.95
N GLN A 37 -1.92 22.55 -5.02
CA GLN A 37 -2.83 21.43 -5.28
C GLN A 37 -4.22 21.59 -4.69
N GLY A 38 -4.45 22.64 -3.89
CA GLY A 38 -5.73 22.90 -3.22
C GLY A 38 -6.14 21.82 -2.23
N VAL A 39 -5.16 21.09 -1.65
CA VAL A 39 -5.43 19.98 -0.73
C VAL A 39 -4.46 20.01 0.44
N LYS A 40 -5.00 19.85 1.64
CA LYS A 40 -4.22 19.81 2.88
C LYS A 40 -3.71 18.40 3.15
N VAL A 41 -2.42 18.27 3.51
CA VAL A 41 -1.83 17.01 3.98
C VAL A 41 -2.10 16.88 5.48
N SER A 42 -3.07 16.02 5.86
CA SER A 42 -3.52 15.85 7.25
C SER A 42 -2.89 14.67 7.98
N TYR A 43 -2.31 13.72 7.27
CA TYR A 43 -1.62 12.58 7.87
C TYR A 43 -0.20 12.92 8.35
N PRO A 44 0.33 12.16 9.33
CA PRO A 44 1.68 12.35 9.85
C PRO A 44 2.76 12.17 8.78
N LEU A 45 3.81 12.99 8.87
CA LEU A 45 5.05 12.83 8.10
C LEU A 45 6.20 12.63 9.09
N ILE A 46 6.98 11.58 8.88
CA ILE A 46 8.18 11.26 9.65
C ILE A 46 9.38 11.92 8.97
N ALA A 47 10.12 12.73 9.73
CA ALA A 47 11.39 13.30 9.32
C ALA A 47 12.52 12.33 9.74
N ASP A 48 13.02 11.55 8.80
CA ASP A 48 14.07 10.55 9.04
C ASP A 48 15.44 11.11 8.62
N GLU A 49 15.81 12.25 9.22
CA GLU A 49 17.04 12.99 8.90
C GLU A 49 18.31 12.13 9.05
N ASN A 50 18.29 11.15 9.94
CA ASN A 50 19.40 10.24 10.21
C ASN A 50 19.34 8.94 9.41
N LEU A 51 18.39 8.79 8.48
CA LEU A 51 18.23 7.62 7.61
C LEU A 51 18.00 6.29 8.36
N GLN A 52 17.58 6.33 9.63
CA GLN A 52 17.42 5.12 10.44
C GLN A 52 16.28 4.26 9.93
N ILE A 53 15.13 4.87 9.67
CA ILE A 53 13.94 4.16 9.18
C ILE A 53 14.10 3.84 7.71
N ALA A 54 14.64 4.75 6.91
CA ALA A 54 14.90 4.53 5.49
C ALA A 54 15.83 3.33 5.26
N LYS A 55 16.88 3.17 6.07
CA LYS A 55 17.78 2.00 6.04
C LYS A 55 17.06 0.73 6.50
N LEU A 56 16.33 0.79 7.61
CA LEU A 56 15.58 -0.36 8.15
C LEU A 56 14.59 -0.94 7.13
N TYR A 57 13.93 -0.08 6.37
CA TYR A 57 12.94 -0.47 5.36
C TYR A 57 13.52 -0.63 3.95
N ASN A 58 14.86 -0.58 3.81
CA ASN A 58 15.55 -0.68 2.52
C ASN A 58 15.01 0.29 1.46
N MET A 59 14.86 1.56 1.85
CA MET A 59 14.27 2.62 1.02
C MET A 59 15.32 3.49 0.34
N LEU A 60 16.59 3.27 0.58
CA LEU A 60 17.67 4.03 -0.04
C LEU A 60 18.03 3.44 -1.41
N PRO A 61 18.43 4.26 -2.39
CA PRO A 61 18.98 3.78 -3.65
C PRO A 61 20.23 2.92 -3.44
N SER A 62 20.49 1.98 -4.37
CA SER A 62 21.69 1.11 -4.32
C SER A 62 23.01 1.86 -4.52
N ASP A 63 22.94 3.03 -5.14
CA ASP A 63 24.05 3.95 -5.47
C ASP A 63 24.16 5.10 -4.44
N GLU A 64 23.73 4.87 -3.21
CA GLU A 64 23.86 5.83 -2.11
C GLU A 64 25.33 6.26 -1.96
N VAL A 65 25.61 7.54 -2.19
CA VAL A 65 26.95 8.09 -2.03
C VAL A 65 27.17 8.43 -0.55
N ASN A 66 28.05 7.70 0.09
CA ASN A 66 28.38 7.84 1.52
C ASN A 66 29.56 8.82 1.72
N ASP A 67 29.56 9.96 1.02
CA ASP A 67 30.66 10.96 1.07
C ASP A 67 30.51 12.04 2.17
N GLY A 68 29.53 11.86 3.05
CA GLY A 68 29.23 12.81 4.13
C GLY A 68 28.55 14.11 3.67
N LYS A 69 28.36 14.32 2.38
CA LYS A 69 27.66 15.48 1.81
C LYS A 69 26.26 15.07 1.36
N ARG A 70 25.36 15.07 2.30
CA ARG A 70 23.97 14.70 2.07
C ARG A 70 23.20 15.87 1.44
N THR A 71 22.55 15.60 0.31
CA THR A 71 21.54 16.50 -0.28
C THR A 71 20.24 15.72 -0.49
N ALA A 72 19.12 16.44 -0.52
CA ALA A 72 17.82 15.82 -0.85
C ALA A 72 17.84 15.08 -2.20
N MET A 73 18.76 15.46 -3.10
CA MET A 73 18.92 14.86 -4.41
C MET A 73 19.75 13.58 -4.39
N THR A 74 20.73 13.46 -3.49
CA THR A 74 21.62 12.28 -3.37
C THR A 74 21.10 11.22 -2.42
N ASN A 75 20.22 11.58 -1.49
CA ASN A 75 19.69 10.69 -0.44
C ASN A 75 18.16 10.64 -0.40
N ALA A 76 17.48 11.01 -1.48
CA ALA A 76 16.04 10.84 -1.56
C ALA A 76 15.69 9.35 -1.55
N THR A 77 14.71 8.98 -0.72
CA THR A 77 14.22 7.60 -0.68
C THR A 77 13.57 7.19 -2.00
N VAL A 78 13.75 5.94 -2.41
CA VAL A 78 12.96 5.34 -3.49
C VAL A 78 11.45 5.42 -3.16
N ARG A 79 10.61 5.41 -4.18
CA ARG A 79 9.15 5.59 -4.01
C ARG A 79 8.49 4.33 -3.46
N SER A 80 8.85 3.92 -2.24
CA SER A 80 8.30 2.71 -1.60
C SER A 80 6.97 2.97 -0.91
N ILE A 81 6.13 1.94 -0.93
CA ILE A 81 4.86 1.86 -0.21
C ILE A 81 4.82 0.53 0.51
N PHE A 82 4.47 0.56 1.78
CA PHE A 82 4.29 -0.61 2.61
C PHE A 82 2.83 -0.64 3.09
N LEU A 83 2.15 -1.75 2.84
CA LEU A 83 0.87 -2.06 3.47
C LEU A 83 1.14 -2.92 4.69
N ILE A 84 0.81 -2.39 5.86
CA ILE A 84 1.08 -3.03 7.16
C ILE A 84 -0.26 -3.34 7.82
N ASP A 85 -0.46 -4.58 8.22
CA ASP A 85 -1.69 -5.02 8.88
C ASP A 85 -1.71 -4.62 10.38
N PRO A 86 -2.85 -4.82 11.07
CA PRO A 86 -2.95 -4.54 12.51
C PRO A 86 -1.98 -5.33 13.39
N ASP A 87 -1.53 -6.51 12.93
CA ASP A 87 -0.54 -7.34 13.61
C ASP A 87 0.91 -6.90 13.34
N LYS A 88 1.08 -5.72 12.71
CA LYS A 88 2.39 -5.13 12.35
C LYS A 88 3.18 -5.95 11.34
N LYS A 89 2.50 -6.75 10.51
CA LYS A 89 3.12 -7.51 9.43
C LYS A 89 3.01 -6.77 8.11
N ILE A 90 4.10 -6.73 7.35
CA ILE A 90 4.09 -6.20 5.98
C ILE A 90 3.36 -7.19 5.09
N ARG A 91 2.26 -6.75 4.48
CA ARG A 91 1.42 -7.53 3.57
C ARG A 91 1.72 -7.24 2.10
N MET A 92 2.24 -6.08 1.81
CA MET A 92 2.68 -5.68 0.48
C MET A 92 3.83 -4.69 0.60
N THR A 93 4.79 -4.82 -0.30
CA THR A 93 5.78 -3.78 -0.60
C THR A 93 5.72 -3.48 -2.09
N LEU A 94 5.65 -2.21 -2.44
CA LEU A 94 5.65 -1.73 -3.82
C LEU A 94 6.65 -0.61 -3.94
N THR A 95 7.65 -0.77 -4.80
CA THR A 95 8.73 0.19 -4.97
C THR A 95 8.77 0.68 -6.42
N TYR A 96 8.74 1.99 -6.60
CA TYR A 96 8.91 2.65 -7.89
C TYR A 96 10.25 3.37 -7.94
N PRO A 97 10.87 3.49 -9.12
CA PRO A 97 11.99 4.39 -9.32
C PRO A 97 11.65 5.81 -8.87
N MET A 98 12.65 6.59 -8.46
CA MET A 98 12.46 7.96 -8.00
C MET A 98 11.76 8.86 -9.01
N THR A 99 12.00 8.59 -10.31
CA THR A 99 11.42 9.33 -11.44
C THR A 99 10.01 8.90 -11.84
N THR A 100 9.48 7.84 -11.20
CA THR A 100 8.17 7.26 -11.57
C THR A 100 7.10 7.64 -10.56
N GLY A 101 5.99 8.20 -11.06
CA GLY A 101 4.80 8.46 -10.26
C GLY A 101 4.12 7.16 -9.82
N ARG A 102 3.62 7.14 -8.58
CA ARG A 102 2.92 5.98 -8.01
C ARG A 102 1.49 5.89 -8.53
N ASN A 103 1.02 4.67 -8.79
CA ASN A 103 -0.39 4.38 -9.08
C ASN A 103 -1.15 4.13 -7.78
N PHE A 104 -1.91 5.11 -7.32
CA PHE A 104 -2.66 5.00 -6.07
C PHE A 104 -3.92 4.17 -6.19
N ASP A 105 -4.51 4.01 -7.37
CA ASP A 105 -5.68 3.13 -7.58
C ASP A 105 -5.28 1.68 -7.36
N GLU A 106 -4.08 1.28 -7.80
CA GLU A 106 -3.54 -0.05 -7.53
C GLU A 106 -3.31 -0.29 -6.04
N ILE A 107 -2.88 0.72 -5.29
CA ILE A 107 -2.68 0.61 -3.84
C ILE A 107 -4.03 0.37 -3.14
N ILE A 108 -5.07 1.09 -3.54
CA ILE A 108 -6.44 0.90 -3.02
C ILE A 108 -6.95 -0.48 -3.40
N ARG A 109 -6.77 -0.90 -4.67
CA ARG A 109 -7.16 -2.23 -5.14
C ARG A 109 -6.52 -3.35 -4.31
N VAL A 110 -5.22 -3.24 -4.02
CA VAL A 110 -4.52 -4.25 -3.20
C VAL A 110 -4.96 -4.18 -1.75
N LEU A 111 -5.21 -3.00 -1.19
CA LEU A 111 -5.76 -2.85 0.17
C LEU A 111 -7.11 -3.57 0.28
N ASP A 112 -8.02 -3.36 -0.67
CA ASP A 112 -9.32 -4.02 -0.73
C ASP A 112 -9.16 -5.55 -0.83
N SER A 113 -8.27 -6.01 -1.71
CA SER A 113 -7.94 -7.43 -1.87
C SER A 113 -7.41 -8.05 -0.58
N VAL A 114 -6.45 -7.41 0.09
CA VAL A 114 -5.86 -7.92 1.34
C VAL A 114 -6.91 -7.96 2.46
N GLN A 115 -7.75 -6.95 2.58
CA GLN A 115 -8.82 -6.94 3.59
C GLN A 115 -9.86 -8.03 3.32
N LEU A 116 -10.24 -8.24 2.05
CA LEU A 116 -11.17 -9.28 1.65
C LEU A 116 -10.64 -10.68 1.95
N THR A 117 -9.42 -10.97 1.50
CA THR A 117 -8.78 -12.30 1.64
C THR A 117 -8.38 -12.62 3.08
N THR A 118 -8.19 -11.61 3.93
CA THR A 118 -7.95 -11.80 5.37
C THR A 118 -9.23 -12.25 6.09
N LYS A 119 -10.40 -11.80 5.63
CA LYS A 119 -11.69 -12.13 6.26
C LYS A 119 -12.30 -13.41 5.71
N ASN A 120 -12.00 -13.76 4.47
CA ASN A 120 -12.64 -14.86 3.75
C ASN A 120 -11.58 -15.85 3.24
N LYS A 121 -11.95 -17.11 3.13
CA LYS A 121 -11.10 -18.17 2.58
C LYS A 121 -11.05 -18.14 1.05
N VAL A 122 -10.68 -16.99 0.50
CA VAL A 122 -10.64 -16.72 -0.94
C VAL A 122 -9.33 -16.03 -1.35
N ALA A 123 -9.06 -16.05 -2.65
CA ALA A 123 -8.00 -15.29 -3.31
C ALA A 123 -8.61 -14.43 -4.42
N THR A 124 -8.05 -13.26 -4.67
CA THR A 124 -8.46 -12.41 -5.79
C THR A 124 -7.69 -12.79 -7.06
N PRO A 125 -8.35 -12.94 -8.21
CA PRO A 125 -7.67 -13.17 -9.48
C PRO A 125 -6.87 -11.94 -9.93
N ALA A 126 -6.05 -12.11 -10.96
CA ALA A 126 -5.34 -10.99 -11.59
C ALA A 126 -6.33 -9.90 -12.04
N GLN A 127 -5.94 -8.63 -11.86
CA GLN A 127 -6.74 -7.46 -12.23
C GLN A 127 -8.11 -7.34 -11.52
N TRP A 128 -8.35 -8.15 -10.49
CA TRP A 128 -9.59 -8.12 -9.71
C TRP A 128 -9.93 -6.70 -9.24
N LYS A 129 -11.20 -6.36 -9.32
CA LYS A 129 -11.77 -5.14 -8.76
C LYS A 129 -12.85 -5.49 -7.75
N GLN A 130 -13.19 -4.54 -6.89
CA GLN A 130 -14.27 -4.72 -5.93
C GLN A 130 -15.56 -5.14 -6.63
N ASN A 131 -16.25 -6.16 -6.09
CA ASN A 131 -17.43 -6.84 -6.63
C ASN A 131 -17.18 -7.84 -7.78
N ASP A 132 -15.94 -8.02 -8.24
CA ASP A 132 -15.63 -9.13 -9.16
C ASP A 132 -15.64 -10.47 -8.41
N ASP A 133 -15.77 -11.56 -9.17
CA ASP A 133 -15.66 -12.93 -8.64
C ASP A 133 -14.28 -13.17 -8.02
N VAL A 134 -14.25 -13.98 -6.97
CA VAL A 134 -13.04 -14.40 -6.27
C VAL A 134 -12.85 -15.91 -6.38
N ILE A 135 -11.63 -16.39 -6.14
CA ILE A 135 -11.27 -17.80 -6.20
C ILE A 135 -11.33 -18.38 -4.78
N ILE A 136 -12.10 -19.44 -4.59
CA ILE A 136 -12.10 -20.22 -3.34
C ILE A 136 -10.74 -20.90 -3.20
N VAL A 137 -10.05 -20.72 -2.07
CA VAL A 137 -8.72 -21.32 -1.88
C VAL A 137 -8.80 -22.86 -1.90
N PRO A 138 -7.79 -23.55 -2.45
CA PRO A 138 -7.81 -25.01 -2.60
C PRO A 138 -7.97 -25.79 -1.29
N ALA A 139 -7.58 -25.20 -0.15
CA ALA A 139 -7.70 -25.81 1.18
C ALA A 139 -9.16 -25.98 1.65
N VAL A 140 -10.11 -25.28 1.05
CA VAL A 140 -11.55 -25.40 1.35
C VAL A 140 -12.13 -26.53 0.52
N SER A 141 -12.83 -27.50 1.14
CA SER A 141 -13.53 -28.57 0.42
C SER A 141 -14.75 -28.03 -0.34
N ASP A 142 -15.36 -28.85 -1.22
CA ASP A 142 -16.57 -28.44 -1.93
C ASP A 142 -17.78 -28.31 -0.98
N GLU A 143 -17.85 -29.17 0.04
CA GLU A 143 -18.88 -29.14 1.09
C GLU A 143 -18.75 -27.85 1.92
N GLU A 144 -17.55 -27.58 2.42
CA GLU A 144 -17.27 -26.34 3.17
C GLU A 144 -17.49 -25.10 2.31
N ALA A 145 -17.11 -25.14 1.02
CA ALA A 145 -17.36 -24.03 0.10
C ALA A 145 -18.86 -23.74 -0.07
N LYS A 146 -19.69 -24.78 -0.09
CA LYS A 146 -21.14 -24.64 -0.18
C LYS A 146 -21.74 -24.04 1.10
N GLU A 147 -21.21 -24.40 2.25
CA GLU A 147 -21.61 -23.83 3.53
C GLU A 147 -21.23 -22.35 3.64
N LEU A 148 -20.00 -21.99 3.24
CA LEU A 148 -19.48 -20.63 3.38
C LEU A 148 -20.04 -19.64 2.34
N PHE A 149 -20.22 -20.09 1.11
CA PHE A 149 -20.49 -19.22 -0.04
C PHE A 149 -21.80 -19.56 -0.79
N GLY A 150 -22.46 -20.66 -0.44
CA GLY A 150 -23.63 -21.13 -1.17
C GLY A 150 -23.26 -21.72 -2.53
N ASN A 151 -23.90 -21.22 -3.59
CA ASN A 151 -23.58 -21.67 -4.95
C ASN A 151 -22.28 -21.04 -5.45
N PHE A 152 -21.41 -21.87 -6.01
CA PHE A 152 -20.16 -21.43 -6.62
C PHE A 152 -19.94 -22.10 -7.98
N LYS A 153 -19.14 -21.47 -8.84
CA LYS A 153 -18.82 -21.98 -10.18
C LYS A 153 -17.53 -22.80 -10.12
N LYS A 154 -17.61 -24.10 -10.35
CA LYS A 154 -16.45 -25.00 -10.42
C LYS A 154 -16.00 -25.19 -11.86
N ILE A 155 -14.80 -24.71 -12.21
CA ILE A 155 -14.17 -24.92 -13.52
C ILE A 155 -13.22 -26.11 -13.46
N LYS A 156 -12.43 -26.19 -12.38
CA LYS A 156 -11.52 -27.29 -12.05
C LYS A 156 -11.56 -27.52 -10.54
N PRO A 157 -11.08 -28.65 -10.03
CA PRO A 157 -11.01 -28.88 -8.58
C PRO A 157 -10.29 -27.75 -7.80
N TYR A 158 -9.27 -27.14 -8.40
CA TYR A 158 -8.47 -26.06 -7.83
C TYR A 158 -8.93 -24.67 -8.28
N LEU A 159 -9.89 -24.56 -9.19
CA LEU A 159 -10.36 -23.28 -9.75
C LEU A 159 -11.88 -23.17 -9.60
N ARG A 160 -12.28 -22.58 -8.52
CA ARG A 160 -13.69 -22.42 -8.11
C ARG A 160 -13.94 -20.95 -7.83
N TYR A 161 -14.92 -20.37 -8.47
CA TYR A 161 -15.27 -18.95 -8.35
C TYR A 161 -16.53 -18.76 -7.52
N THR A 162 -16.55 -17.70 -6.71
CA THR A 162 -17.70 -17.25 -5.95
C THR A 162 -17.71 -15.73 -5.82
N LYS A 163 -18.79 -15.18 -5.27
CA LYS A 163 -18.87 -13.79 -4.82
C LYS A 163 -18.87 -13.74 -3.30
N VAL A 164 -18.28 -12.67 -2.73
CA VAL A 164 -18.27 -12.37 -1.29
C VAL A 164 -18.55 -10.89 -1.06
#